data_bd3aaba4414e6fd10356606e2a8be932
#
_entry.id   bd3aaba4414e6fd10356606e2a8be932
#
_cell.length_a   1.000
_cell.length_b   1.000
_cell.length_c   1.000
_cell.angle_alpha   90.00
_cell.angle_beta   90.00
_cell.angle_gamma   90.00
#
_symmetry.space_group_name_H-M   'P 1'
#
loop_
_entity.id
_entity.type
_entity.pdbx_description
1 polymer ?
#
loop_
_entity_poly.entity_id
_entity_poly.type
_entity_poly.pdbx_seq_one_letter_code
_entity_poly.pdbx_strand_id
1 'polypeptide(L)'
;MTDIGAIEPTALKARLDRGDRVFILDVREPAEIAVAPFPGASHIPMGDIPSRLTELDPDRETVVVCHHGLRSAQVAMYLARMGFERVLNLSGGIDAWSETADPTTPRY
;
A
#
# COMPACT_ATOMS: atom_id res chain seq x y z
N MET A 1 2.64 -20.38 -9.06
CA MET A 1 2.69 -18.96 -9.46
C MET A 1 2.06 -18.10 -8.37
N THR A 2 2.68 -16.99 -8.07
CA THR A 2 2.17 -16.09 -7.05
C THR A 2 1.44 -14.93 -7.71
N ASP A 3 0.14 -14.83 -7.43
CA ASP A 3 -0.68 -13.75 -7.94
C ASP A 3 -1.02 -12.78 -6.82
N ILE A 4 -1.07 -11.50 -7.16
CA ILE A 4 -1.55 -10.46 -6.25
C ILE A 4 -2.79 -9.82 -6.87
N GLY A 5 -3.67 -9.33 -6.00
CA GLY A 5 -4.80 -8.54 -6.44
C GLY A 5 -4.43 -7.07 -6.58
N ALA A 6 -5.34 -6.31 -7.11
CA ALA A 6 -5.24 -4.87 -7.18
C ALA A 6 -6.54 -4.26 -6.66
N ILE A 7 -6.45 -3.05 -6.11
CA ILE A 7 -7.61 -2.32 -5.64
C ILE A 7 -7.54 -0.89 -6.17
N GLU A 8 -8.65 -0.40 -6.69
CA GLU A 8 -8.74 0.99 -7.13
C GLU A 8 -8.83 1.94 -5.94
N PRO A 9 -8.30 3.17 -6.06
CA PRO A 9 -8.35 4.13 -4.95
C PRO A 9 -9.75 4.39 -4.41
N THR A 10 -10.74 4.52 -5.27
CA THR A 10 -12.12 4.78 -4.84
C THR A 10 -12.71 3.59 -4.08
N ALA A 11 -12.35 2.36 -4.48
CA ALA A 11 -12.79 1.16 -3.77
C ALA A 11 -12.13 1.07 -2.39
N LEU A 12 -10.84 1.38 -2.29
CA LEU A 12 -10.16 1.43 -1.00
C LEU A 12 -10.77 2.49 -0.09
N LYS A 13 -11.02 3.68 -0.63
CA LYS A 13 -11.64 4.77 0.14
C LYS A 13 -12.99 4.34 0.71
N ALA A 14 -13.82 3.70 -0.09
CA ALA A 14 -15.13 3.21 0.36
C ALA A 14 -14.99 2.20 1.48
N ARG A 15 -14.02 1.29 1.39
CA ARG A 15 -13.77 0.29 2.44
C ARG A 15 -13.31 0.94 3.74
N LEU A 16 -12.42 1.90 3.66
CA LEU A 16 -11.93 2.61 4.85
C LEU A 16 -13.04 3.44 5.49
N ASP A 17 -13.87 4.10 4.68
CA ASP A 17 -14.97 4.93 5.17
C ASP A 17 -16.03 4.11 5.92
N ARG A 18 -16.26 2.85 5.53
CA ARG A 18 -17.21 1.98 6.26
C ARG A 18 -16.58 1.23 7.42
N GLY A 19 -15.29 1.47 7.70
CA GLY A 19 -14.62 0.91 8.87
C GLY A 19 -13.97 -0.45 8.68
N ASP A 20 -13.75 -0.88 7.44
CA ASP A 20 -13.03 -2.13 7.17
C ASP A 20 -11.62 -2.06 7.74
N ARG A 21 -11.17 -3.18 8.30
CA ARG A 21 -9.82 -3.28 8.88
C ARG A 21 -8.83 -3.74 7.81
N VAL A 22 -8.25 -2.78 7.14
CA VAL A 22 -7.24 -2.99 6.11
C VAL A 22 -5.92 -2.42 6.60
N PHE A 23 -4.85 -3.20 6.50
CA PHE A 23 -3.51 -2.71 6.81
C PHE A 23 -2.92 -2.04 5.57
N ILE A 24 -2.57 -0.78 5.67
CA ILE A 24 -1.99 -0.02 4.56
C ILE A 24 -0.49 0.08 4.79
N LEU A 25 0.29 -0.48 3.86
CA LEU A 25 1.74 -0.50 3.90
C LEU A 25 2.29 0.41 2.83
N ASP A 26 2.88 1.53 3.25
CA ASP A 26 3.50 2.50 2.36
C ASP A 26 4.99 2.16 2.23
N VAL A 27 5.44 1.89 1.02
CA VAL A 27 6.82 1.42 0.77
C VAL A 27 7.70 2.48 0.10
N ARG A 28 7.23 3.74 0.10
CA ARG A 28 7.99 4.87 -0.45
C ARG A 28 9.16 5.25 0.44
N GLU A 29 10.02 6.12 -0.08
CA GLU A 29 11.14 6.65 0.69
C GLU A 29 10.67 7.70 1.71
N PRO A 30 11.43 7.90 2.82
CA PRO A 30 11.03 8.87 3.84
C PRO A 30 10.81 10.28 3.31
N ALA A 31 11.58 10.72 2.32
CA ALA A 31 11.41 12.06 1.74
C ALA A 31 10.05 12.20 1.04
N GLU A 32 9.55 11.12 0.43
CA GLU A 32 8.24 11.14 -0.21
C GLU A 32 7.12 11.21 0.84
N ILE A 33 7.27 10.47 1.95
CA ILE A 33 6.31 10.51 3.05
C ILE A 33 6.22 11.92 3.65
N ALA A 34 7.37 12.59 3.78
CA ALA A 34 7.41 13.94 4.32
C ALA A 34 6.62 14.94 3.46
N VAL A 35 6.62 14.73 2.14
CA VAL A 35 5.90 15.58 1.19
C VAL A 35 4.40 15.27 1.17
N ALA A 36 4.05 14.00 1.16
CA ALA A 36 2.67 13.55 1.00
C ALA A 36 2.42 12.25 1.78
N PRO A 37 2.15 12.32 3.09
CA PRO A 37 1.85 11.13 3.87
C PRO A 37 0.53 10.50 3.39
N PHE A 38 0.48 9.17 3.36
CA PHE A 38 -0.76 8.46 3.05
C PHE A 38 -1.56 8.27 4.36
N PRO A 39 -2.83 8.64 4.40
CA PRO A 39 -3.61 8.59 5.65
C PRO A 39 -3.73 7.16 6.20
N GLY A 40 -3.39 7.00 7.48
CA GLY A 40 -3.52 5.73 8.18
C GLY A 40 -2.52 4.66 7.80
N ALA A 41 -1.50 4.95 7.00
CA ALA A 41 -0.53 3.97 6.56
C ALA A 41 0.58 3.75 7.58
N SER A 42 1.12 2.52 7.60
CA SER A 42 2.39 2.22 8.23
C SER A 42 3.48 2.30 7.16
N HIS A 43 4.64 2.83 7.53
CA HIS A 43 5.71 3.07 6.57
C HIS A 43 6.90 2.15 6.80
N ILE A 44 7.24 1.36 5.80
CA ILE A 44 8.49 0.61 5.72
C ILE A 44 9.02 0.81 4.31
N PRO A 45 10.16 1.49 4.12
CA PRO A 45 10.73 1.68 2.78
C PRO A 45 10.94 0.34 2.08
N MET A 46 10.73 0.32 0.78
CA MET A 46 10.82 -0.91 -0.03
C MET A 46 12.09 -1.72 0.25
N GLY A 47 13.24 -1.04 0.35
CA GLY A 47 14.52 -1.71 0.59
C GLY A 47 14.64 -2.39 1.94
N ASP A 48 13.80 -2.00 2.90
CA ASP A 48 13.85 -2.53 4.27
C ASP A 48 12.84 -3.67 4.48
N ILE A 49 12.00 -3.96 3.52
CA ILE A 49 10.94 -4.98 3.70
C ILE A 49 11.53 -6.35 4.08
N PRO A 50 12.56 -6.88 3.39
CA PRO A 50 13.08 -8.21 3.75
C PRO A 50 13.59 -8.28 5.18
N SER A 51 14.30 -7.26 5.66
CA SER A 51 14.87 -7.26 7.02
C SER A 51 13.82 -6.99 8.10
N ARG A 52 12.67 -6.44 7.73
CA ARG A 52 11.61 -6.07 8.67
C ARG A 52 10.33 -6.88 8.47
N LEU A 53 10.42 -7.99 7.73
CA LEU A 53 9.26 -8.81 7.39
C LEU A 53 8.49 -9.29 8.62
N THR A 54 9.19 -9.59 9.72
CA THR A 54 8.56 -10.06 10.95
C THR A 54 7.70 -9.02 11.65
N GLU A 55 7.79 -7.75 11.26
CA GLU A 55 6.91 -6.70 11.78
C GLU A 55 5.53 -6.72 11.14
N LEU A 56 5.34 -7.52 10.09
CA LEU A 56 4.10 -7.61 9.32
C LEU A 56 3.35 -8.90 9.66
N ASP A 57 2.03 -8.84 9.55
CA ASP A 57 1.16 -9.99 9.83
C ASP A 57 0.68 -10.61 8.52
N PRO A 58 1.13 -11.83 8.18
CA PRO A 58 0.73 -12.48 6.92
C PRO A 58 -0.75 -12.86 6.85
N ASP A 59 -1.44 -12.89 7.98
CA ASP A 59 -2.87 -13.23 8.01
C ASP A 59 -3.75 -12.00 7.83
N ARG A 60 -3.16 -10.81 7.83
CA ARG A 60 -3.92 -9.57 7.73
C ARG A 60 -4.00 -9.10 6.29
N GLU A 61 -5.19 -8.65 5.87
CA GLU A 61 -5.35 -8.06 4.55
C GLU A 61 -4.50 -6.79 4.44
N THR A 62 -3.61 -6.75 3.46
CA THR A 62 -2.61 -5.70 3.31
C THR A 62 -2.74 -5.05 1.93
N VAL A 63 -2.85 -3.73 1.91
CA VAL A 63 -2.79 -2.94 0.68
C VAL A 63 -1.44 -2.23 0.64
N VAL A 64 -0.66 -2.47 -0.41
CA VAL A 64 0.67 -1.89 -0.57
C VAL A 64 0.59 -0.65 -1.44
N VAL A 65 1.25 0.43 -1.03
CA VAL A 65 1.14 1.74 -1.66
C VAL A 65 2.52 2.27 -2.00
N CYS A 66 2.66 2.84 -3.21
CA CYS A 66 3.81 3.66 -3.58
C CYS A 66 3.34 4.88 -4.37
N HIS A 67 4.22 5.55 -5.11
CA HIS A 67 3.84 6.77 -5.84
C HIS A 67 2.84 6.47 -6.96
N HIS A 68 3.18 5.50 -7.85
CA HIS A 68 2.36 5.19 -9.04
C HIS A 68 1.93 3.72 -9.14
N GLY A 69 2.27 2.88 -8.18
CA GLY A 69 1.86 1.48 -8.16
C GLY A 69 2.91 0.46 -8.64
N LEU A 70 4.11 0.88 -9.05
CA LEU A 70 5.12 -0.04 -9.57
C LEU A 70 5.95 -0.68 -8.45
N ARG A 71 6.51 0.11 -7.56
CA ARG A 71 7.29 -0.40 -6.42
C ARG A 71 6.41 -1.25 -5.50
N SER A 72 5.18 -0.79 -5.27
CA SER A 72 4.23 -1.51 -4.42
C SER A 72 3.82 -2.84 -5.03
N ALA A 73 3.70 -2.94 -6.35
CA ALA A 73 3.42 -4.21 -7.00
C ALA A 73 4.56 -5.22 -6.74
N GLN A 74 5.81 -4.78 -6.82
CA GLN A 74 6.95 -5.65 -6.54
C GLN A 74 6.97 -6.12 -5.10
N VAL A 75 6.69 -5.23 -4.15
CA VAL A 75 6.60 -5.59 -2.73
C VAL A 75 5.44 -6.54 -2.49
N ALA A 76 4.28 -6.28 -3.09
CA ALA A 76 3.11 -7.16 -2.94
C ALA A 76 3.42 -8.58 -3.42
N MET A 77 4.12 -8.71 -4.56
CA MET A 77 4.54 -10.03 -5.06
C MET A 77 5.51 -10.71 -4.10
N TYR A 78 6.45 -9.96 -3.53
CA TYR A 78 7.37 -10.50 -2.54
C TYR A 78 6.62 -11.01 -1.31
N LEU A 79 5.71 -10.20 -0.77
CA LEU A 79 4.92 -10.59 0.39
C LEU A 79 4.10 -11.86 0.12
N ALA A 80 3.47 -11.94 -1.05
CA ALA A 80 2.70 -13.13 -1.41
C ALA A 80 3.57 -14.38 -1.45
N ARG A 81 4.82 -14.27 -1.96
CA ARG A 81 5.77 -15.38 -1.92
C ARG A 81 6.18 -15.76 -0.50
N MET A 82 6.12 -14.82 0.42
CA MET A 82 6.46 -15.04 1.83
C MET A 82 5.26 -15.50 2.66
N GLY A 83 4.17 -15.90 2.02
CA GLY A 83 3.03 -16.49 2.70
C GLY A 83 1.89 -15.53 3.03
N PHE A 84 1.95 -14.30 2.57
CA PHE A 84 0.83 -13.35 2.74
C PHE A 84 -0.27 -13.71 1.75
N GLU A 85 -1.45 -14.08 2.26
CA GLU A 85 -2.53 -14.59 1.44
C GLU A 85 -3.42 -13.49 0.85
N ARG A 86 -3.53 -12.35 1.53
CA ARG A 86 -4.43 -11.26 1.15
C ARG A 86 -3.65 -9.98 0.95
N VAL A 87 -2.98 -9.88 -0.19
CA VAL A 87 -2.17 -8.72 -0.55
C VAL A 87 -2.73 -8.08 -1.80
N LEU A 88 -2.98 -6.78 -1.73
CA LEU A 88 -3.47 -5.98 -2.84
C LEU A 88 -2.49 -4.85 -3.13
N ASN A 89 -2.34 -4.53 -4.41
CA ASN A 89 -1.61 -3.35 -4.85
C ASN A 89 -2.60 -2.21 -5.10
N LEU A 90 -2.33 -1.03 -4.55
CA LEU A 90 -3.15 0.14 -4.86
C LEU A 90 -2.85 0.62 -6.27
N SER A 91 -3.82 0.45 -7.17
CA SER A 91 -3.69 0.82 -8.58
C SER A 91 -3.41 2.31 -8.72
N GLY A 92 -2.35 2.67 -9.45
CA GLY A 92 -1.95 4.05 -9.66
C GLY A 92 -1.33 4.73 -8.45
N GLY A 93 -1.18 4.04 -7.32
CA GLY A 93 -0.52 4.53 -6.12
C GLY A 93 -1.19 5.74 -5.49
N ILE A 94 -0.41 6.46 -4.67
CA ILE A 94 -0.92 7.67 -4.00
C ILE A 94 -1.30 8.76 -5.00
N ASP A 95 -0.68 8.77 -6.17
CA ASP A 95 -1.04 9.75 -7.21
C ASP A 95 -2.49 9.60 -7.64
N ALA A 96 -2.92 8.39 -7.98
CA ALA A 96 -4.31 8.12 -8.33
C ALA A 96 -5.25 8.28 -7.13
N TRP A 97 -4.79 7.94 -5.94
CA TRP A 97 -5.55 8.17 -4.71
C TRP A 97 -5.88 9.65 -4.51
N SER A 98 -4.88 10.52 -4.65
CA SER A 98 -5.07 11.97 -4.51
C SER A 98 -6.00 12.52 -5.58
N GLU A 99 -5.89 12.00 -6.79
CA GLU A 99 -6.67 12.48 -7.93
C GLU A 99 -8.13 12.06 -7.86
N THR A 100 -8.42 10.82 -7.42
CA THR A 100 -9.76 10.24 -7.59
C THR A 100 -10.50 9.95 -6.29
N ALA A 101 -9.80 9.75 -5.17
CA ALA A 101 -10.42 9.30 -3.93
C ALA A 101 -10.34 10.33 -2.81
N ASP A 102 -9.20 10.99 -2.63
CA ASP A 102 -8.98 11.91 -1.53
C ASP A 102 -8.16 13.12 -1.99
N PRO A 103 -8.82 14.16 -2.47
CA PRO A 103 -8.12 15.36 -2.97
C PRO A 103 -7.40 16.15 -1.88
N THR A 104 -7.61 15.84 -0.60
CA THR A 104 -6.87 16.46 0.49
C THR A 104 -5.47 15.86 0.66
N THR A 105 -5.21 14.68 0.09
CA THR A 105 -3.88 14.08 0.08
C THR A 105 -3.02 14.81 -0.96
N PRO A 106 -1.86 15.37 -0.56
CA PRO A 106 -1.02 16.12 -1.52
C PRO A 106 -0.51 15.26 -2.67
N ARG A 107 -0.31 15.88 -3.82
CA ARG A 107 0.32 15.26 -4.99
C ARG A 107 1.74 15.77 -5.14
N TYR A 108 2.62 14.92 -5.71
CA TYR A 108 4.01 15.31 -5.94
C TYR A 108 4.60 14.66 -7.18
#